data_192512bb8a2d35e56114b06d10b9abda
#
_entry.id   192512bb8a2d35e56114b06d10b9abda
#
_cell.length_a   1.000
_cell.length_b   1.000
_cell.length_c   1.000
_cell.angle_alpha   90.00
_cell.angle_beta   90.00
_cell.angle_gamma   90.00
#
_symmetry.space_group_name_H-M   'P 1'
#
loop_
_entity.id
_entity.type
_entity.pdbx_description
1 polymer ?
#
loop_
_entity_poly.entity_id
_entity_poly.type
_entity_poly.pdbx_seq_one_letter_code
_entity_poly.pdbx_strand_id
1 'polypeptide(L)'
;VGAEAGASAGAEVTNTAVTAEGSVGASVGAEATAGVSGSLDSNTDASATGGVSATAGAGAETSGFIGLDDGRAGAEGGAEAYAGAAVEATGEAGVDGKYGGATVGSGASVGTSVGGEIGGGASVGTDGVVSAEVDIGARLGVGAEISLAVEVDTFAIAQDVYKAKPIEGTLQAAGQVTTSKEAKVVR
;
A
#
# COMPACT_ATOMS: atom_id res chain seq x y z
N VAL A 1 -25.57 -7.65 -9.32
CA VAL A 1 -25.70 -7.51 -10.79
C VAL A 1 -26.11 -6.08 -11.07
N GLY A 2 -25.35 -5.37 -11.85
CA GLY A 2 -25.62 -3.98 -12.23
C GLY A 2 -25.22 -3.70 -13.67
N ALA A 3 -25.80 -2.65 -14.23
CA ALA A 3 -25.39 -2.09 -15.50
C ALA A 3 -25.10 -0.61 -15.29
N GLU A 4 -23.96 -0.17 -15.74
CA GLU A 4 -23.51 1.22 -15.59
C GLU A 4 -23.02 1.76 -16.93
N ALA A 5 -23.31 3.03 -17.20
CA ALA A 5 -22.74 3.75 -18.31
C ALA A 5 -22.55 5.21 -17.89
N GLY A 6 -21.39 5.76 -18.15
CA GLY A 6 -21.07 7.12 -17.73
C GLY A 6 -19.77 7.64 -18.32
N ALA A 7 -19.58 8.92 -18.19
CA ALA A 7 -18.32 9.60 -18.40
C ALA A 7 -18.18 10.70 -17.33
N SER A 8 -17.02 10.79 -16.73
CA SER A 8 -16.67 11.86 -15.81
C SER A 8 -15.26 12.37 -16.08
N ALA A 9 -15.02 13.62 -15.75
CA ALA A 9 -13.69 14.18 -15.68
C ALA A 9 -13.69 15.27 -14.61
N GLY A 10 -12.70 15.26 -13.75
CA GLY A 10 -12.53 16.20 -12.67
C GLY A 10 -11.07 16.57 -12.48
N ALA A 11 -10.84 17.80 -12.05
CA ALA A 11 -9.54 18.21 -11.53
C ALA A 11 -9.79 19.19 -10.40
N GLU A 12 -9.12 19.00 -9.29
CA GLU A 12 -9.19 19.87 -8.14
C GLU A 12 -7.77 20.33 -7.76
N VAL A 13 -7.64 21.61 -7.48
CA VAL A 13 -6.39 22.20 -7.00
C VAL A 13 -6.71 22.92 -5.70
N THR A 14 -6.14 22.45 -4.62
CA THR A 14 -6.21 23.07 -3.32
C THR A 14 -4.88 23.73 -2.96
N ASN A 15 -4.78 24.34 -1.79
CA ASN A 15 -3.50 24.88 -1.32
C ASN A 15 -2.47 23.78 -0.98
N THR A 16 -2.90 22.53 -0.87
CA THR A 16 -2.08 21.40 -0.39
C THR A 16 -2.03 20.22 -1.35
N ALA A 17 -2.96 20.16 -2.31
CA ALA A 17 -3.05 19.00 -3.21
C ALA A 17 -3.52 19.37 -4.61
N VAL A 18 -3.15 18.57 -5.57
CA VAL A 18 -3.69 18.54 -6.92
C VAL A 18 -4.20 17.12 -7.18
N THR A 19 -5.48 17.01 -7.50
CA THR A 19 -6.12 15.75 -7.93
C THR A 19 -6.61 15.87 -9.35
N ALA A 20 -6.54 14.80 -10.10
CA ALA A 20 -7.11 14.71 -11.43
C ALA A 20 -7.70 13.31 -11.63
N GLU A 21 -8.93 13.26 -12.12
CA GLU A 21 -9.65 12.01 -12.37
C GLU A 21 -10.37 12.10 -13.71
N GLY A 22 -10.45 10.98 -14.40
CA GLY A 22 -11.24 10.87 -15.63
C GLY A 22 -11.70 9.45 -15.85
N SER A 23 -12.98 9.28 -16.15
CA SER A 23 -13.51 7.98 -16.52
C SER A 23 -14.48 8.07 -17.68
N VAL A 24 -14.50 7.04 -18.52
CA VAL A 24 -15.50 6.83 -19.54
C VAL A 24 -15.75 5.33 -19.67
N GLY A 25 -16.98 4.93 -19.66
CA GLY A 25 -17.25 3.51 -19.82
C GLY A 25 -18.73 3.13 -19.80
N ALA A 26 -18.98 1.90 -20.21
CA ALA A 26 -20.24 1.21 -20.05
C ALA A 26 -19.97 -0.26 -19.73
N SER A 27 -20.55 -0.76 -18.66
CA SER A 27 -20.33 -2.14 -18.22
C SER A 27 -21.61 -2.77 -17.68
N VAL A 28 -21.66 -4.08 -17.78
CA VAL A 28 -22.63 -4.94 -17.09
C VAL A 28 -21.84 -6.01 -16.37
N GLY A 29 -22.12 -6.20 -15.09
CA GLY A 29 -21.34 -7.15 -14.32
C GLY A 29 -22.04 -7.75 -13.11
N ALA A 30 -21.43 -8.79 -12.57
CA ALA A 30 -21.76 -9.41 -11.31
C ALA A 30 -20.45 -9.71 -10.56
N GLU A 31 -20.44 -9.50 -9.27
CA GLU A 31 -19.28 -9.71 -8.41
C GLU A 31 -19.67 -10.50 -7.16
N ALA A 32 -18.77 -11.32 -6.68
CA ALA A 32 -18.84 -11.99 -5.39
C ALA A 32 -17.47 -11.99 -4.74
N THR A 33 -17.41 -11.55 -3.49
CA THR A 33 -16.16 -11.49 -2.70
C THR A 33 -16.32 -12.26 -1.39
N ALA A 34 -15.22 -12.83 -0.91
CA ALA A 34 -15.12 -13.45 0.41
C ALA A 34 -13.75 -13.15 1.01
N GLY A 35 -13.71 -12.92 2.31
CA GLY A 35 -12.46 -12.62 3.00
C GLY A 35 -12.42 -13.25 4.38
N VAL A 36 -11.21 -13.48 4.86
CA VAL A 36 -10.91 -13.92 6.22
C VAL A 36 -9.79 -13.05 6.78
N SER A 37 -9.89 -12.74 8.07
CA SER A 37 -8.83 -12.02 8.79
C SER A 37 -8.70 -12.61 10.19
N GLY A 38 -7.52 -12.51 10.78
CA GLY A 38 -7.26 -12.98 12.13
C GLY A 38 -5.92 -12.49 12.64
N SER A 39 -5.78 -12.39 13.95
CA SER A 39 -4.54 -12.03 14.62
C SER A 39 -3.65 -13.26 14.75
N LEU A 40 -2.41 -13.15 14.34
CA LEU A 40 -1.38 -14.18 14.49
C LEU A 40 -0.78 -14.12 15.90
N ASP A 41 -0.61 -12.90 16.42
CA ASP A 41 -0.19 -12.63 17.81
C ASP A 41 -0.75 -11.28 18.27
N SER A 42 -0.31 -10.76 19.44
CA SER A 42 -0.81 -9.49 19.99
C SER A 42 -0.44 -8.24 19.16
N ASN A 43 0.43 -8.36 18.18
CA ASN A 43 0.97 -7.24 17.40
C ASN A 43 0.97 -7.48 15.88
N THR A 44 0.40 -8.60 15.44
CA THR A 44 0.43 -8.98 14.02
C THR A 44 -0.92 -9.54 13.60
N ASP A 45 -1.51 -8.90 12.63
CA ASP A 45 -2.74 -9.34 11.98
C ASP A 45 -2.44 -9.88 10.58
N ALA A 46 -3.22 -10.85 10.15
CA ALA A 46 -3.17 -11.39 8.80
C ALA A 46 -4.56 -11.33 8.19
N SER A 47 -4.62 -11.03 6.92
CA SER A 47 -5.85 -11.00 6.12
C SER A 47 -5.67 -11.73 4.81
N ALA A 48 -6.73 -12.31 4.32
CA ALA A 48 -6.81 -12.83 2.97
C ALA A 48 -8.21 -12.58 2.42
N THR A 49 -8.31 -12.06 1.21
CA THR A 49 -9.55 -11.85 0.49
C THR A 49 -9.46 -12.50 -0.88
N GLY A 50 -10.60 -12.91 -1.40
CA GLY A 50 -10.70 -13.45 -2.74
C GLY A 50 -12.02 -13.04 -3.36
N GLY A 51 -12.02 -12.79 -4.65
CA GLY A 51 -13.19 -12.38 -5.40
C GLY A 51 -13.32 -13.11 -6.73
N VAL A 52 -14.53 -13.17 -7.22
CA VAL A 52 -14.83 -13.58 -8.59
C VAL A 52 -15.77 -12.56 -9.19
N SER A 53 -15.43 -12.02 -10.33
CA SER A 53 -16.27 -11.11 -11.08
C SER A 53 -16.49 -11.60 -12.51
N ALA A 54 -17.62 -11.21 -13.07
CA ALA A 54 -17.92 -11.39 -14.48
C ALA A 54 -18.39 -10.04 -15.03
N THR A 55 -17.68 -9.51 -16.00
CA THR A 55 -17.95 -8.20 -16.58
C THR A 55 -17.98 -8.27 -18.10
N ALA A 56 -18.84 -7.43 -18.70
CA ALA A 56 -18.86 -7.21 -20.14
C ALA A 56 -19.03 -5.71 -20.39
N GLY A 57 -18.15 -5.12 -21.17
CA GLY A 57 -18.21 -3.69 -21.45
C GLY A 57 -16.92 -3.12 -22.05
N ALA A 58 -16.84 -1.82 -22.06
CA ALA A 58 -15.62 -1.09 -22.39
C ALA A 58 -15.50 0.14 -21.49
N GLY A 59 -14.30 0.42 -21.05
CA GLY A 59 -14.02 1.57 -20.20
C GLY A 59 -12.57 2.00 -20.27
N ALA A 60 -12.35 3.24 -19.87
CA ALA A 60 -11.03 3.76 -19.57
C ALA A 60 -11.13 4.68 -18.35
N GLU A 61 -10.20 4.58 -17.45
CA GLU A 61 -10.11 5.36 -16.24
C GLU A 61 -8.69 5.86 -16.03
N THR A 62 -8.55 7.06 -15.52
CA THR A 62 -7.28 7.61 -15.09
C THR A 62 -7.46 8.34 -13.77
N SER A 63 -6.52 8.19 -12.87
CA SER A 63 -6.48 8.90 -11.60
C SER A 63 -5.10 9.47 -11.34
N GLY A 64 -5.03 10.53 -10.55
CA GLY A 64 -3.76 11.08 -10.10
C GLY A 64 -3.95 12.02 -8.91
N PHE A 65 -3.06 11.91 -7.97
CA PHE A 65 -2.97 12.77 -6.79
C PHE A 65 -1.51 13.15 -6.55
N ILE A 66 -1.29 14.38 -6.18
CA ILE A 66 -0.01 14.84 -5.63
C ILE A 66 -0.29 15.95 -4.60
N GLY A 67 0.23 15.79 -3.39
CA GLY A 67 0.01 16.81 -2.38
C GLY A 67 0.11 16.32 -0.95
N LEU A 68 -0.57 17.05 -0.08
CA LEU A 68 -0.72 16.77 1.34
C LEU A 68 -2.20 16.47 1.60
N ASP A 69 -2.49 15.28 2.08
CA ASP A 69 -3.80 14.83 2.48
C ASP A 69 -3.72 14.16 3.86
N ASP A 70 -4.61 14.54 4.78
CA ASP A 70 -4.69 14.03 6.16
C ASP A 70 -3.34 13.90 6.91
N GLY A 71 -2.42 14.86 6.67
CA GLY A 71 -1.09 14.86 7.26
C GLY A 71 -0.08 13.93 6.57
N ARG A 72 -0.42 13.40 5.40
CA ARG A 72 0.47 12.63 4.53
C ARG A 72 0.86 13.43 3.30
N ALA A 73 2.14 13.45 2.98
CA ALA A 73 2.64 13.93 1.71
C ALA A 73 2.78 12.75 0.76
N GLY A 74 2.19 12.82 -0.42
CA GLY A 74 2.20 11.69 -1.33
C GLY A 74 1.98 12.07 -2.78
N ALA A 75 2.21 11.07 -3.62
CA ALA A 75 1.85 11.08 -5.02
C ALA A 75 1.33 9.68 -5.38
N GLU A 76 0.23 9.65 -6.11
CA GLU A 76 -0.43 8.44 -6.58
C GLU A 76 -0.91 8.67 -8.00
N GLY A 77 -0.92 7.63 -8.82
CA GLY A 77 -1.44 7.71 -10.17
C GLY A 77 -1.77 6.34 -10.73
N GLY A 78 -2.81 6.29 -11.55
CA GLY A 78 -3.26 5.06 -12.17
C GLY A 78 -3.89 5.32 -13.54
N ALA A 79 -3.86 4.30 -14.38
CA ALA A 79 -4.58 4.27 -15.63
C ALA A 79 -5.04 2.83 -15.91
N GLU A 80 -6.31 2.67 -16.26
CA GLU A 80 -6.91 1.42 -16.70
C GLU A 80 -7.65 1.63 -18.01
N ALA A 81 -7.60 0.64 -18.88
CA ALA A 81 -8.47 0.59 -20.06
C ALA A 81 -8.83 -0.86 -20.38
N TYR A 82 -10.09 -1.11 -20.68
CA TYR A 82 -10.57 -2.44 -21.06
C TYR A 82 -11.68 -2.40 -22.09
N ALA A 83 -11.81 -3.48 -22.85
CA ALA A 83 -12.94 -3.71 -23.73
C ALA A 83 -13.18 -5.22 -23.90
N GLY A 84 -14.46 -5.65 -23.87
CA GLY A 84 -14.86 -7.04 -24.06
C GLY A 84 -15.58 -7.65 -22.87
N ALA A 85 -15.61 -8.97 -22.80
CA ALA A 85 -16.19 -9.72 -21.69
C ALA A 85 -15.15 -10.60 -21.03
N ALA A 86 -15.13 -10.62 -19.70
CA ALA A 86 -14.20 -11.43 -18.92
C ALA A 86 -14.87 -11.98 -17.66
N VAL A 87 -14.39 -13.12 -17.22
CA VAL A 87 -14.52 -13.64 -15.87
C VAL A 87 -13.15 -13.49 -15.21
N GLU A 88 -13.11 -12.91 -14.05
CA GLU A 88 -11.89 -12.62 -13.30
C GLU A 88 -11.98 -13.25 -11.92
N ALA A 89 -10.87 -13.79 -11.47
CA ALA A 89 -10.68 -14.25 -10.10
C ALA A 89 -9.50 -13.49 -9.51
N THR A 90 -9.71 -12.87 -8.36
CA THR A 90 -8.71 -12.10 -7.63
C THR A 90 -8.43 -12.72 -6.29
N GLY A 91 -7.23 -12.52 -5.79
CA GLY A 91 -6.83 -12.91 -4.45
C GLY A 91 -5.82 -11.93 -3.89
N GLU A 92 -6.01 -11.56 -2.64
CA GLU A 92 -5.13 -10.66 -1.90
C GLU A 92 -4.78 -11.31 -0.56
N ALA A 93 -3.55 -11.14 -0.12
CA ALA A 93 -3.10 -11.56 1.19
C ALA A 93 -2.21 -10.48 1.80
N GLY A 94 -2.47 -10.14 3.05
CA GLY A 94 -1.76 -9.10 3.77
C GLY A 94 -1.35 -9.54 5.16
N VAL A 95 -0.29 -8.93 5.63
CA VAL A 95 0.17 -9.01 7.02
C VAL A 95 0.38 -7.58 7.49
N ASP A 96 -0.19 -7.25 8.62
CA ASP A 96 -0.05 -5.95 9.26
C ASP A 96 0.48 -6.14 10.68
N GLY A 97 1.41 -5.31 11.08
CA GLY A 97 2.09 -5.43 12.35
C GLY A 97 2.55 -4.10 12.92
N LYS A 98 3.12 -4.15 14.11
CA LYS A 98 3.56 -2.97 14.86
C LYS A 98 4.49 -2.03 14.08
N TYR A 99 5.25 -2.53 13.14
CA TYR A 99 6.27 -1.76 12.41
C TYR A 99 5.89 -1.48 10.95
N GLY A 100 4.71 -1.89 10.55
CA GLY A 100 4.17 -1.75 9.21
C GLY A 100 3.58 -3.04 8.69
N GLY A 101 3.15 -3.01 7.45
CA GLY A 101 2.47 -4.10 6.79
C GLY A 101 2.95 -4.32 5.36
N ALA A 102 2.52 -5.41 4.80
CA ALA A 102 2.67 -5.71 3.38
C ALA A 102 1.46 -6.46 2.86
N THR A 103 0.99 -6.10 1.71
CA THR A 103 -0.11 -6.74 1.02
C THR A 103 0.32 -7.11 -0.40
N VAL A 104 -0.02 -8.30 -0.81
CA VAL A 104 0.21 -8.80 -2.16
C VAL A 104 -1.12 -9.26 -2.74
N GLY A 105 -1.48 -8.71 -3.88
CA GLY A 105 -2.64 -9.12 -4.64
C GLY A 105 -2.24 -9.78 -5.95
N SER A 106 -3.12 -10.61 -6.47
CA SER A 106 -3.01 -11.20 -7.79
C SER A 106 -4.38 -11.44 -8.39
N GLY A 107 -4.51 -11.25 -9.68
CA GLY A 107 -5.71 -11.54 -10.44
C GLY A 107 -5.40 -12.37 -11.69
N ALA A 108 -6.38 -13.15 -12.10
CA ALA A 108 -6.37 -13.86 -13.36
C ALA A 108 -7.74 -13.74 -14.04
N SER A 109 -7.74 -13.44 -15.32
CA SER A 109 -8.97 -13.30 -16.09
C SER A 109 -8.97 -14.17 -17.34
N VAL A 110 -10.16 -14.56 -17.75
CA VAL A 110 -10.39 -15.29 -19.00
C VAL A 110 -11.63 -14.75 -19.70
N GLY A 111 -11.57 -14.57 -21.01
CA GLY A 111 -12.69 -14.04 -21.78
C GLY A 111 -12.29 -13.56 -23.16
N THR A 112 -13.02 -12.59 -23.68
CA THR A 112 -12.73 -11.91 -24.96
C THR A 112 -12.19 -10.50 -24.73
N SER A 113 -11.83 -10.18 -23.48
CA SER A 113 -11.40 -8.82 -23.13
C SER A 113 -9.97 -8.54 -23.59
N VAL A 114 -9.76 -7.27 -23.92
CA VAL A 114 -8.44 -6.65 -24.14
C VAL A 114 -8.36 -5.48 -23.18
N GLY A 115 -7.26 -5.36 -22.48
CA GLY A 115 -7.09 -4.25 -21.54
C GLY A 115 -5.72 -4.26 -20.85
N GLY A 116 -5.51 -3.23 -20.07
CA GLY A 116 -4.33 -3.10 -19.22
C GLY A 116 -4.57 -2.10 -18.13
N GLU A 117 -3.85 -2.29 -17.05
CA GLU A 117 -3.86 -1.46 -15.86
C GLU A 117 -2.42 -1.19 -15.42
N ILE A 118 -2.17 0.01 -14.99
CA ILE A 118 -0.95 0.42 -14.33
C ILE A 118 -1.29 1.44 -13.25
N GLY A 119 -0.81 1.21 -12.06
CA GLY A 119 -1.01 2.09 -10.92
C GLY A 119 0.21 2.11 -10.02
N GLY A 120 0.26 3.07 -9.14
CA GLY A 120 1.25 3.12 -8.08
C GLY A 120 1.21 4.42 -7.33
N GLY A 121 1.68 4.37 -6.10
CA GLY A 121 1.70 5.49 -5.20
C GLY A 121 2.82 5.39 -4.18
N ALA A 122 3.16 6.53 -3.59
CA ALA A 122 4.02 6.60 -2.43
C ALA A 122 3.58 7.75 -1.54
N SER A 123 3.57 7.53 -0.24
CA SER A 123 3.26 8.57 0.73
C SER A 123 4.14 8.51 1.97
N VAL A 124 4.27 9.65 2.63
CA VAL A 124 4.96 9.80 3.92
C VAL A 124 4.07 10.60 4.85
N GLY A 125 3.69 10.02 5.98
CA GLY A 125 2.85 10.63 6.99
C GLY A 125 3.63 11.40 8.05
N THR A 126 3.00 12.38 8.66
CA THR A 126 3.50 13.07 9.86
C THR A 126 3.52 12.16 11.09
N ASP A 127 2.79 11.05 11.04
CA ASP A 127 2.81 9.94 11.99
C ASP A 127 4.05 9.02 11.84
N GLY A 128 4.90 9.29 10.83
CA GLY A 128 6.10 8.51 10.53
C GLY A 128 5.84 7.26 9.69
N VAL A 129 4.63 7.09 9.18
CA VAL A 129 4.30 5.99 8.28
C VAL A 129 4.71 6.33 6.85
N VAL A 130 5.43 5.43 6.22
CA VAL A 130 5.82 5.49 4.81
C VAL A 130 5.12 4.35 4.08
N SER A 131 4.39 4.64 3.03
CA SER A 131 3.73 3.63 2.19
C SER A 131 4.19 3.71 0.75
N ALA A 132 4.19 2.58 0.07
CA ALA A 132 4.40 2.47 -1.37
C ALA A 132 3.53 1.36 -1.94
N GLU A 133 2.95 1.60 -3.11
CA GLU A 133 2.05 0.69 -3.81
C GLU A 133 2.38 0.64 -5.30
N VAL A 134 2.21 -0.51 -5.91
CA VAL A 134 2.36 -0.71 -7.36
C VAL A 134 1.34 -1.75 -7.82
N ASP A 135 0.61 -1.41 -8.88
CA ASP A 135 -0.36 -2.27 -9.55
C ASP A 135 -0.04 -2.38 -11.03
N ILE A 136 -0.06 -3.59 -11.55
CA ILE A 136 0.17 -3.86 -12.97
C ILE A 136 -0.74 -5.00 -13.42
N GLY A 137 -1.53 -4.75 -14.45
CA GLY A 137 -2.40 -5.75 -15.05
C GLY A 137 -2.36 -5.70 -16.58
N ALA A 138 -2.54 -6.84 -17.23
CA ALA A 138 -2.68 -6.95 -18.67
C ALA A 138 -3.62 -8.08 -19.06
N ARG A 139 -4.47 -7.84 -20.07
CA ARG A 139 -5.48 -8.78 -20.57
C ARG A 139 -5.46 -8.85 -22.10
N LEU A 140 -5.42 -10.04 -22.63
CA LEU A 140 -5.60 -10.33 -24.06
C LEU A 140 -6.26 -11.71 -24.23
N GLY A 141 -7.58 -11.79 -23.99
CA GLY A 141 -8.32 -13.04 -23.87
C GLY A 141 -8.07 -13.75 -22.55
N VAL A 142 -6.81 -13.92 -22.16
CA VAL A 142 -6.35 -14.32 -20.81
C VAL A 142 -5.58 -13.15 -20.23
N GLY A 143 -5.80 -12.85 -18.96
CA GLY A 143 -5.17 -11.74 -18.27
C GLY A 143 -4.55 -12.15 -16.94
N ALA A 144 -3.61 -11.35 -16.49
CA ALA A 144 -3.02 -11.43 -15.16
C ALA A 144 -2.83 -10.02 -14.60
N GLU A 145 -2.98 -9.91 -13.30
CA GLU A 145 -2.81 -8.69 -12.51
C GLU A 145 -1.98 -9.02 -11.28
N ILE A 146 -1.14 -8.09 -10.87
CA ILE A 146 -0.34 -8.17 -9.65
C ILE A 146 -0.39 -6.81 -8.98
N SER A 147 -0.69 -6.79 -7.69
CA SER A 147 -0.59 -5.65 -6.82
C SER A 147 0.37 -5.91 -5.67
N LEU A 148 1.08 -4.88 -5.25
CA LEU A 148 1.97 -4.91 -4.10
C LEU A 148 1.87 -3.59 -3.35
N ALA A 149 1.50 -3.66 -2.08
CA ALA A 149 1.55 -2.53 -1.17
C ALA A 149 2.46 -2.85 0.02
N VAL A 150 3.24 -1.88 0.45
CA VAL A 150 4.14 -1.97 1.61
C VAL A 150 4.00 -0.71 2.45
N GLU A 151 3.89 -0.90 3.76
CA GLU A 151 3.82 0.16 4.74
C GLU A 151 4.88 -0.04 5.84
N VAL A 152 5.54 1.03 6.28
CA VAL A 152 6.56 1.00 7.33
C VAL A 152 6.33 2.12 8.32
N ASP A 153 6.13 1.79 9.60
CA ASP A 153 6.06 2.74 10.70
C ASP A 153 7.47 3.03 11.26
N THR A 154 8.05 4.12 10.80
CA THR A 154 9.39 4.54 11.20
C THR A 154 9.45 5.02 12.65
N PHE A 155 8.35 5.55 13.21
CA PHE A 155 8.31 5.99 14.60
C PHE A 155 8.22 4.82 15.57
N ALA A 156 7.45 3.79 15.26
CA ALA A 156 7.42 2.57 16.07
C ALA A 156 8.81 1.91 16.13
N ILE A 157 9.48 1.82 14.99
CA ILE A 157 10.87 1.31 14.91
C ILE A 157 11.81 2.18 15.73
N ALA A 158 11.77 3.51 15.57
CA ALA A 158 12.64 4.43 16.29
C ALA A 158 12.43 4.37 17.80
N GLN A 159 11.18 4.29 18.27
CA GLN A 159 10.86 4.15 19.69
C GLN A 159 11.44 2.88 20.30
N ASP A 160 11.34 1.75 19.59
CA ASP A 160 11.86 0.49 20.12
C ASP A 160 13.39 0.42 20.09
N VAL A 161 14.01 0.98 19.07
CA VAL A 161 15.46 1.16 19.03
C VAL A 161 15.94 2.06 20.18
N TYR A 162 15.21 3.13 20.49
CA TYR A 162 15.53 4.01 21.61
C TYR A 162 15.35 3.32 22.96
N LYS A 163 14.27 2.55 23.15
CA LYS A 163 14.02 1.78 24.38
C LYS A 163 15.00 0.61 24.57
N ALA A 164 15.47 0.01 23.48
CA ALA A 164 16.42 -1.10 23.51
C ALA A 164 17.87 -0.67 23.82
N LYS A 165 18.18 0.63 23.85
CA LYS A 165 19.51 1.14 24.17
C LYS A 165 19.66 1.55 25.64
N PRO A 166 20.23 0.72 26.51
CA PRO A 166 20.90 1.18 27.72
C PRO A 166 22.34 1.64 27.37
N ILE A 167 22.47 2.75 26.64
CA ILE A 167 23.82 3.33 26.37
C ILE A 167 24.40 3.94 27.64
N GLU A 168 23.61 4.24 28.65
CA GLU A 168 24.08 4.82 29.90
C GLU A 168 24.98 3.88 30.73
N GLY A 169 24.78 2.57 30.64
CA GLY A 169 25.61 1.62 31.41
C GLY A 169 27.06 1.50 30.93
N THR A 170 27.31 1.68 29.65
CA THR A 170 28.64 1.54 29.05
C THR A 170 29.54 2.79 29.26
N LEU A 171 28.93 3.98 29.32
CA LEU A 171 29.68 5.22 29.58
C LEU A 171 30.04 5.37 31.06
N GLN A 172 29.18 4.91 31.99
CA GLN A 172 29.54 4.88 33.41
C GLN A 172 30.63 3.85 33.72
N ALA A 173 30.62 2.69 33.08
CA ALA A 173 31.68 1.71 33.23
C ALA A 173 33.04 2.19 32.67
N ALA A 174 33.03 2.92 31.55
CA ALA A 174 34.24 3.53 30.99
C ALA A 174 34.74 4.72 31.80
N GLY A 175 33.87 5.48 32.46
CA GLY A 175 34.22 6.60 33.35
C GLY A 175 34.81 6.16 34.69
N GLN A 176 34.43 4.98 35.20
CA GLN A 176 34.97 4.47 36.47
C GLN A 176 36.35 3.83 36.34
N VAL A 177 36.75 3.42 35.15
CA VAL A 177 38.10 2.82 34.94
C VAL A 177 39.20 3.87 34.88
N THR A 178 38.90 5.14 34.61
CA THR A 178 39.90 6.21 34.52
C THR A 178 40.23 6.90 35.84
N THR A 179 39.41 6.74 36.90
CA THR A 179 39.67 7.41 38.19
C THR A 179 40.43 6.56 39.22
N SER A 180 40.68 5.28 38.98
CA SER A 180 41.43 4.42 39.91
C SER A 180 42.92 4.31 39.64
N LYS A 181 43.51 5.06 38.70
CA LYS A 181 44.94 4.98 38.34
C LYS A 181 45.79 6.17 38.76
N GLU A 182 45.24 7.15 39.48
CA GLU A 182 46.01 8.33 39.91
C GLU A 182 46.25 8.44 41.43
N ALA A 183 46.25 7.36 42.15
CA ALA A 183 46.56 7.39 43.59
C ALA A 183 47.67 6.41 43.96
N LYS A 184 48.83 6.47 43.32
CA LYS A 184 50.03 5.85 43.87
C LYS A 184 51.29 6.37 43.23
N VAL A 185 51.60 7.67 43.46
CA VAL A 185 52.92 8.17 43.43
C VAL A 185 53.03 9.24 44.58
N VAL A 186 53.53 8.88 45.72
CA VAL A 186 54.38 9.71 46.59
C VAL A 186 54.84 8.84 47.75
N ARG A 187 56.10 8.63 47.83
CA ARG A 187 57.17 8.39 48.87
C ARG A 187 57.89 7.10 48.65
#